data_dd1d54490b6649e09174ae88d288f05b
#
_entry.id   dd1d54490b6649e09174ae88d288f05b
#
_cell.length_a   1.000
_cell.length_b   1.000
_cell.length_c   1.000
_cell.angle_alpha   90.00
_cell.angle_beta   90.00
_cell.angle_gamma   90.00
#
_symmetry.space_group_name_H-M   'P 1'
#
loop_
_entity.id
_entity.type
_entity.pdbx_description
1 polymer ?
#
loop_
_entity_poly.entity_id
_entity_poly.type
_entity_poly.pdbx_seq_one_letter_code
_entity_poly.pdbx_strand_id
1 'polypeptide(L)'
;MYEEVISTLRLSDHKVTTEISKQNGFRKQVESYFVSKLPDSILNNQNAAIGTKVVRDRFGIPHIFAKTEVDLWFTAGYTQAQDRLWQMDYRRRTAFGTLSEILGKEFLIEDIQNRTIGLGRAATLELNSLDERSSQALEAYAYGVNKWMEI
;
A
#
# COMPACT_ATOMS: atom_id res chain seq x y z
N MET A 1 15.05 -19.41 5.80
CA MET A 1 14.88 -18.42 4.70
C MET A 1 14.05 -17.19 5.11
N TYR A 2 12.91 -17.34 5.79
CA TYR A 2 12.11 -16.20 6.27
C TYR A 2 12.76 -15.44 7.44
N GLU A 3 13.38 -16.17 8.36
CA GLU A 3 14.04 -15.57 9.54
C GLU A 3 15.35 -14.85 9.19
N GLU A 4 16.08 -15.32 8.17
CA GLU A 4 17.29 -14.64 7.68
C GLU A 4 17.00 -13.28 7.04
N VAL A 5 15.91 -13.16 6.29
CA VAL A 5 15.50 -11.88 5.68
C VAL A 5 15.10 -10.87 6.77
N ILE A 6 14.42 -11.32 7.83
CA ILE A 6 14.06 -10.48 8.97
C ILE A 6 15.29 -10.07 9.79
N SER A 7 16.29 -10.96 9.95
CA SER A 7 17.52 -10.63 10.65
C SER A 7 18.38 -9.64 9.87
N THR A 8 18.40 -9.72 8.54
CA THR A 8 19.10 -8.78 7.66
C THR A 8 18.45 -7.40 7.67
N LEU A 9 17.13 -7.33 7.83
CA LEU A 9 16.40 -6.07 8.00
C LEU A 9 16.65 -5.39 9.35
N ARG A 10 16.99 -6.16 10.40
CA ARG A 10 17.34 -5.62 11.73
C ARG A 10 18.74 -5.04 11.84
N LEU A 11 19.65 -5.39 10.94
CA LEU A 11 21.08 -5.00 11.02
C LEU A 11 21.42 -3.64 10.40
N SER A 12 20.45 -2.88 9.90
CA SER A 12 20.73 -1.58 9.26
C SER A 12 19.86 -0.42 9.73
N ASP A 13 19.57 -0.36 11.04
CA ASP A 13 18.69 0.67 11.62
C ASP A 13 19.06 2.13 11.25
N HIS A 14 20.32 2.43 10.98
CA HIS A 14 20.75 3.77 10.57
C HIS A 14 20.58 4.08 9.08
N LYS A 15 20.65 3.08 8.19
CA LYS A 15 20.41 3.29 6.74
C LYS A 15 18.91 3.29 6.41
N VAL A 16 18.14 2.46 7.10
CA VAL A 16 16.69 2.37 6.94
C VAL A 16 16.00 3.69 7.33
N THR A 17 16.45 4.35 8.42
CA THR A 17 15.90 5.65 8.84
C THR A 17 16.15 6.76 7.81
N THR A 18 17.29 6.75 7.12
CA THR A 18 17.62 7.77 6.10
C THR A 18 16.85 7.55 4.80
N GLU A 19 16.63 6.31 4.40
CA GLU A 19 15.81 5.97 3.23
C GLU A 19 14.30 6.20 3.50
N ILE A 20 13.81 5.90 4.70
CA ILE A 20 12.45 6.22 5.13
C ILE A 20 12.21 7.74 5.11
N SER A 21 13.20 8.57 5.46
CA SER A 21 13.07 10.03 5.42
C SER A 21 12.99 10.59 4.00
N LYS A 22 13.66 9.98 3.02
CA LYS A 22 13.56 10.34 1.59
C LYS A 22 12.23 9.85 0.98
N GLN A 23 11.77 8.66 1.37
CA GLN A 23 10.46 8.15 0.99
C GLN A 23 9.31 8.97 1.61
N ASN A 24 9.50 9.55 2.80
CA ASN A 24 8.52 10.45 3.44
C ASN A 24 8.22 11.72 2.62
N GLY A 25 9.16 12.21 1.81
CA GLY A 25 8.92 13.34 0.90
C GLY A 25 7.96 12.96 -0.25
N PHE A 26 8.20 11.82 -0.91
CA PHE A 26 7.31 11.29 -1.94
C PHE A 26 5.97 10.82 -1.34
N ARG A 27 6.02 10.17 -0.17
CA ARG A 27 4.85 9.74 0.60
C ARG A 27 3.94 10.92 0.96
N LYS A 28 4.48 12.03 1.49
CA LYS A 28 3.71 13.25 1.78
C LYS A 28 3.09 13.87 0.53
N GLN A 29 3.75 13.77 -0.61
CA GLN A 29 3.24 14.31 -1.86
C GLN A 29 2.09 13.46 -2.43
N VAL A 30 2.19 12.13 -2.33
CA VAL A 30 1.10 11.20 -2.67
C VAL A 30 -0.04 11.34 -1.67
N GLU A 31 0.23 11.40 -0.37
CA GLU A 31 -0.77 11.61 0.68
C GLU A 31 -1.52 12.94 0.49
N SER A 32 -0.82 14.05 0.20
CA SER A 32 -1.48 15.34 -0.02
C SER A 32 -2.38 15.33 -1.26
N TYR A 33 -2.00 14.60 -2.31
CA TYR A 33 -2.81 14.46 -3.51
C TYR A 33 -4.07 13.63 -3.26
N PHE A 34 -3.95 12.52 -2.52
CA PHE A 34 -5.09 11.65 -2.21
C PHE A 34 -5.99 12.20 -1.11
N VAL A 35 -5.42 12.74 -0.03
CA VAL A 35 -6.20 13.35 1.09
C VAL A 35 -7.09 14.49 0.60
N SER A 36 -6.65 15.29 -0.37
CA SER A 36 -7.47 16.38 -0.92
C SER A 36 -8.71 15.92 -1.70
N LYS A 37 -8.78 14.64 -2.07
CA LYS A 37 -9.88 14.04 -2.83
C LYS A 37 -10.78 13.12 -2.02
N LEU A 38 -10.39 12.81 -0.78
CA LEU A 38 -11.19 11.94 0.08
C LEU A 38 -12.43 12.69 0.62
N PRO A 39 -13.59 12.03 0.69
CA PRO A 39 -14.76 12.59 1.36
C PRO A 39 -14.44 12.93 2.81
N ASP A 40 -15.00 14.06 3.31
CA ASP A 40 -14.81 14.52 4.69
C ASP A 40 -15.18 13.46 5.74
N SER A 41 -16.08 12.53 5.40
CA SER A 41 -16.46 11.39 6.23
C SER A 41 -15.30 10.42 6.53
N ILE A 42 -14.32 10.33 5.63
CA ILE A 42 -13.12 9.50 5.83
C ILE A 42 -12.05 10.27 6.60
N LEU A 43 -11.86 11.56 6.27
CA LEU A 43 -10.85 12.41 6.89
C LEU A 43 -11.10 12.65 8.39
N ASN A 44 -12.37 12.70 8.79
CA ASN A 44 -12.78 12.96 10.17
C ASN A 44 -12.88 11.70 11.02
N ASN A 45 -12.66 10.51 10.46
CA ASN A 45 -12.83 9.24 11.16
C ASN A 45 -11.47 8.67 11.58
N GLN A 46 -10.95 9.12 12.73
CA GLN A 46 -9.71 8.58 13.33
C GLN A 46 -9.85 7.14 13.86
N ASN A 47 -11.07 6.62 13.90
CA ASN A 47 -11.35 5.23 14.27
C ASN A 47 -11.96 4.54 13.05
N ALA A 48 -11.47 3.35 12.73
CA ALA A 48 -11.97 2.49 11.66
C ALA A 48 -13.48 2.63 11.48
N ALA A 49 -13.90 2.96 10.27
CA ALA A 49 -15.24 3.25 9.82
C ALA A 49 -16.36 2.90 10.79
N ILE A 50 -17.02 3.90 11.37
CA ILE A 50 -18.14 3.69 12.29
C ILE A 50 -19.22 2.86 11.57
N GLY A 51 -19.31 1.58 11.93
CA GLY A 51 -20.28 0.64 11.34
C GLY A 51 -19.68 -0.45 10.46
N THR A 52 -18.34 -0.50 10.31
CA THR A 52 -17.67 -1.63 9.67
C THR A 52 -17.28 -2.68 10.71
N LYS A 53 -17.57 -3.94 10.41
CA LYS A 53 -17.22 -5.09 11.25
C LYS A 53 -16.30 -6.02 10.48
N VAL A 54 -15.18 -6.40 11.08
CA VAL A 54 -14.28 -7.44 10.57
C VAL A 54 -14.36 -8.65 11.50
N VAL A 55 -14.67 -9.80 10.93
CA VAL A 55 -14.71 -11.08 11.65
C VAL A 55 -13.71 -12.02 10.99
N ARG A 56 -12.76 -12.53 11.76
CA ARG A 56 -11.83 -13.55 11.26
C ARG A 56 -12.38 -14.94 11.56
N ASP A 57 -12.37 -15.79 10.55
CA ASP A 57 -12.75 -17.19 10.71
C ASP A 57 -11.63 -18.02 11.34
N ARG A 58 -11.86 -19.34 11.48
CA ARG A 58 -10.88 -20.27 12.07
C ARG A 58 -9.56 -20.39 11.29
N PHE A 59 -9.55 -19.94 10.04
CA PHE A 59 -8.36 -19.92 9.18
C PHE A 59 -7.68 -18.56 9.17
N GLY A 60 -8.20 -17.57 9.92
CA GLY A 60 -7.70 -16.22 9.97
C GLY A 60 -8.17 -15.35 8.79
N ILE A 61 -9.06 -15.86 7.93
CA ILE A 61 -9.57 -15.12 6.78
C ILE A 61 -10.51 -14.02 7.28
N PRO A 62 -10.24 -12.74 6.93
CA PRO A 62 -11.09 -11.64 7.34
C PRO A 62 -12.37 -11.57 6.49
N HIS A 63 -13.51 -11.51 7.14
CA HIS A 63 -14.82 -11.23 6.54
C HIS A 63 -15.22 -9.82 6.91
N ILE A 64 -15.39 -8.95 5.91
CA ILE A 64 -15.64 -7.52 6.10
C ILE A 64 -17.09 -7.23 5.81
N PHE A 65 -17.78 -6.59 6.78
CA PHE A 65 -19.16 -6.13 6.68
C PHE A 65 -19.16 -4.61 6.80
N ALA A 66 -19.36 -3.90 5.71
CA ALA A 66 -19.36 -2.45 5.66
C ALA A 66 -20.71 -1.91 5.19
N LYS A 67 -21.04 -0.66 5.58
CA LYS A 67 -22.27 0.01 5.17
C LYS A 67 -22.13 0.74 3.84
N THR A 68 -20.92 1.17 3.51
CA THR A 68 -20.61 1.89 2.27
C THR A 68 -19.47 1.20 1.52
N GLU A 69 -19.38 1.41 0.20
CA GLU A 69 -18.29 0.90 -0.61
C GLU A 69 -16.93 1.51 -0.17
N VAL A 70 -16.91 2.76 0.19
CA VAL A 70 -15.70 3.45 0.67
C VAL A 70 -15.17 2.80 1.95
N ASP A 71 -16.05 2.52 2.92
CA ASP A 71 -15.68 1.81 4.15
C ASP A 71 -15.20 0.39 3.87
N LEU A 72 -15.83 -0.29 2.89
CA LEU A 72 -15.43 -1.63 2.46
C LEU A 72 -13.99 -1.63 1.94
N TRP A 73 -13.69 -0.74 0.98
CA TRP A 73 -12.38 -0.68 0.35
C TRP A 73 -11.30 -0.20 1.32
N PHE A 74 -11.60 0.79 2.16
CA PHE A 74 -10.71 1.21 3.24
C PHE A 74 -10.34 0.04 4.16
N THR A 75 -11.35 -0.68 4.65
CA THR A 75 -11.15 -1.78 5.58
C THR A 75 -10.43 -2.96 4.91
N ALA A 76 -10.71 -3.21 3.63
CA ALA A 76 -10.00 -4.23 2.85
C ALA A 76 -8.51 -3.90 2.75
N GLY A 77 -8.17 -2.66 2.40
CA GLY A 77 -6.77 -2.21 2.33
C GLY A 77 -6.06 -2.32 3.68
N TYR A 78 -6.69 -1.84 4.74
CA TYR A 78 -6.17 -1.91 6.10
C TYR A 78 -5.91 -3.36 6.55
N THR A 79 -6.91 -4.24 6.37
CA THR A 79 -6.84 -5.64 6.80
C THR A 79 -5.82 -6.42 5.97
N GLN A 80 -5.75 -6.16 4.67
CA GLN A 80 -4.76 -6.79 3.80
C GLN A 80 -3.33 -6.34 4.14
N ALA A 81 -3.13 -5.06 4.45
CA ALA A 81 -1.83 -4.57 4.91
C ALA A 81 -1.44 -5.20 6.24
N GLN A 82 -2.38 -5.36 7.17
CA GLN A 82 -2.14 -6.06 8.43
C GLN A 82 -1.59 -7.47 8.24
N ASP A 83 -2.08 -8.20 7.24
CA ASP A 83 -1.73 -9.60 7.02
C ASP A 83 -0.59 -9.78 6.02
N ARG A 84 -0.44 -8.89 5.03
CA ARG A 84 0.35 -9.13 3.82
C ARG A 84 1.14 -7.91 3.32
N LEU A 85 1.46 -6.94 4.17
CA LEU A 85 2.13 -5.69 3.77
C LEU A 85 3.41 -5.93 2.95
N TRP A 86 4.25 -6.88 3.39
CA TRP A 86 5.46 -7.24 2.66
C TRP A 86 5.17 -7.74 1.25
N GLN A 87 4.19 -8.62 1.08
CA GLN A 87 3.82 -9.13 -0.24
C GLN A 87 3.26 -8.03 -1.15
N MET A 88 2.52 -7.06 -0.57
CA MET A 88 1.99 -5.91 -1.30
C MET A 88 3.12 -5.00 -1.78
N ASP A 89 4.07 -4.67 -0.92
CA ASP A 89 5.22 -3.84 -1.30
C ASP A 89 6.12 -4.55 -2.31
N TYR A 90 6.38 -5.84 -2.13
CA TYR A 90 7.10 -6.66 -3.11
C TYR A 90 6.46 -6.57 -4.51
N ARG A 91 5.14 -6.79 -4.60
CA ARG A 91 4.39 -6.72 -5.87
C ARG A 91 4.42 -5.32 -6.49
N ARG A 92 4.23 -4.29 -5.66
CA ARG A 92 4.33 -2.90 -6.09
C ARG A 92 5.71 -2.60 -6.68
N ARG A 93 6.79 -2.98 -5.99
CA ARG A 93 8.17 -2.79 -6.43
C ARG A 93 8.48 -3.59 -7.69
N THR A 94 7.97 -4.82 -7.80
CA THR A 94 8.07 -5.61 -9.04
C THR A 94 7.49 -4.83 -10.21
N ALA A 95 6.27 -4.32 -10.09
CA ALA A 95 5.60 -3.59 -11.16
C ALA A 95 6.33 -2.30 -11.57
N PHE A 96 6.95 -1.60 -10.60
CA PHE A 96 7.72 -0.38 -10.85
C PHE A 96 9.18 -0.63 -11.22
N GLY A 97 9.67 -1.88 -11.12
CA GLY A 97 11.08 -2.23 -11.35
C GLY A 97 12.01 -1.58 -10.32
N THR A 98 11.74 -1.75 -9.04
CA THR A 98 12.48 -1.16 -7.92
C THR A 98 12.83 -2.18 -6.82
N LEU A 99 12.79 -3.48 -7.14
CA LEU A 99 13.15 -4.55 -6.20
C LEU A 99 14.60 -4.49 -5.77
N SER A 100 15.50 -4.17 -6.70
CA SER A 100 16.95 -4.10 -6.43
C SER A 100 17.32 -3.04 -5.39
N GLU A 101 16.46 -2.03 -5.18
CA GLU A 101 16.68 -1.00 -4.14
C GLU A 101 16.68 -1.59 -2.72
N ILE A 102 15.95 -2.68 -2.52
CA ILE A 102 15.77 -3.30 -1.18
C ILE A 102 16.34 -4.72 -1.11
N LEU A 103 16.32 -5.48 -2.19
CA LEU A 103 16.72 -6.88 -2.23
C LEU A 103 18.13 -7.10 -2.82
N GLY A 104 18.71 -6.05 -3.42
CA GLY A 104 20.05 -6.11 -3.94
C GLY A 104 20.16 -6.33 -5.44
N LYS A 105 21.40 -6.36 -5.93
CA LYS A 105 21.74 -6.37 -7.36
C LYS A 105 21.24 -7.59 -8.14
N GLU A 106 20.92 -8.66 -7.46
CA GLU A 106 20.39 -9.89 -8.06
C GLU A 106 19.05 -9.64 -8.79
N PHE A 107 18.28 -8.64 -8.34
CA PHE A 107 17.00 -8.25 -8.90
C PHE A 107 17.09 -7.17 -10.00
N LEU A 108 18.29 -6.69 -10.31
CA LEU A 108 18.48 -5.59 -11.27
C LEU A 108 17.97 -5.94 -12.69
N ILE A 109 18.17 -7.17 -13.13
CA ILE A 109 17.71 -7.62 -14.45
C ILE A 109 16.17 -7.64 -14.50
N GLU A 110 15.54 -8.13 -13.45
CA GLU A 110 14.08 -8.13 -13.31
C GLU A 110 13.51 -6.69 -13.31
N ASP A 111 14.16 -5.78 -12.60
CA ASP A 111 13.79 -4.36 -12.58
C ASP A 111 13.88 -3.72 -13.96
N ILE A 112 14.97 -3.99 -14.71
CA ILE A 112 15.15 -3.50 -16.09
C ILE A 112 14.03 -4.03 -17.00
N GLN A 113 13.71 -5.32 -16.90
CA GLN A 113 12.64 -5.94 -17.69
C GLN A 113 11.28 -5.29 -17.37
N ASN A 114 10.94 -5.15 -16.09
CA ASN A 114 9.67 -4.57 -15.68
C ASN A 114 9.54 -3.08 -16.07
N ARG A 115 10.62 -2.30 -15.97
CA ARG A 115 10.67 -0.91 -16.47
C ARG A 115 10.53 -0.84 -17.99
N THR A 116 11.09 -1.80 -18.72
CA THR A 116 10.97 -1.88 -20.18
C THR A 116 9.53 -2.19 -20.60
N ILE A 117 8.88 -3.13 -19.93
CA ILE A 117 7.43 -3.42 -20.12
C ILE A 117 6.60 -2.18 -19.80
N GLY A 118 6.98 -1.43 -18.76
CA GLY A 118 6.39 -0.13 -18.45
C GLY A 118 5.08 -0.19 -17.70
N LEU A 119 4.85 -1.22 -16.89
CA LEU A 119 3.62 -1.36 -16.09
C LEU A 119 3.33 -0.14 -15.22
N GLY A 120 4.34 0.44 -14.58
CA GLY A 120 4.17 1.65 -13.77
C GLY A 120 3.71 2.86 -14.58
N ARG A 121 4.21 3.02 -15.82
CA ARG A 121 3.77 4.09 -16.72
C ARG A 121 2.32 3.86 -17.18
N ALA A 122 2.00 2.62 -17.55
CA ALA A 122 0.64 2.25 -17.96
C ALA A 122 -0.37 2.54 -16.82
N ALA A 123 -0.06 2.10 -15.60
CA ALA A 123 -0.91 2.37 -14.43
C ALA A 123 -1.11 3.86 -14.18
N THR A 124 -0.06 4.69 -14.32
CA THR A 124 -0.17 6.15 -14.16
C THR A 124 -1.08 6.78 -15.22
N LEU A 125 -1.02 6.31 -16.45
CA LEU A 125 -1.89 6.80 -17.54
C LEU A 125 -3.35 6.37 -17.30
N GLU A 126 -3.55 5.12 -16.85
CA GLU A 126 -4.88 4.57 -16.60
C GLU A 126 -5.60 5.28 -15.45
N LEU A 127 -4.89 5.74 -14.42
CA LEU A 127 -5.47 6.51 -13.32
C LEU A 127 -6.30 7.72 -13.80
N ASN A 128 -5.90 8.36 -14.90
CA ASN A 128 -6.59 9.52 -15.45
C ASN A 128 -7.87 9.16 -16.23
N SER A 129 -8.07 7.88 -16.54
CA SER A 129 -9.21 7.37 -17.31
C SER A 129 -10.22 6.59 -16.46
N LEU A 130 -9.95 6.42 -15.18
CA LEU A 130 -10.85 5.73 -14.26
C LEU A 130 -12.16 6.52 -14.07
N ASP A 131 -13.26 5.78 -13.99
CA ASP A 131 -14.51 6.35 -13.52
C ASP A 131 -14.42 6.73 -12.03
N GLU A 132 -15.32 7.62 -11.60
CA GLU A 132 -15.33 8.16 -10.24
C GLU A 132 -15.45 7.07 -9.17
N ARG A 133 -16.28 6.05 -9.38
CA ARG A 133 -16.46 4.95 -8.42
C ARG A 133 -15.19 4.12 -8.27
N SER A 134 -14.52 3.79 -9.38
CA SER A 134 -13.27 3.05 -9.37
C SER A 134 -12.13 3.86 -8.72
N SER A 135 -12.05 5.15 -9.01
CA SER A 135 -11.09 6.06 -8.39
C SER A 135 -11.29 6.10 -6.86
N GLN A 136 -12.52 6.32 -6.40
CA GLN A 136 -12.85 6.35 -4.97
C GLN A 136 -12.52 5.02 -4.27
N ALA A 137 -12.78 3.89 -4.92
CA ALA A 137 -12.47 2.57 -4.38
C ALA A 137 -10.96 2.38 -4.18
N LEU A 138 -10.16 2.72 -5.19
CA LEU A 138 -8.69 2.61 -5.14
C LEU A 138 -8.09 3.58 -4.11
N GLU A 139 -8.61 4.80 -4.04
CA GLU A 139 -8.17 5.80 -3.06
C GLU A 139 -8.47 5.33 -1.63
N ALA A 140 -9.68 4.85 -1.37
CA ALA A 140 -10.06 4.32 -0.06
C ALA A 140 -9.21 3.12 0.34
N TYR A 141 -8.96 2.20 -0.60
CA TYR A 141 -8.09 1.04 -0.37
C TYR A 141 -6.66 1.47 -0.02
N ALA A 142 -6.06 2.35 -0.83
CA ALA A 142 -4.71 2.85 -0.59
C ALA A 142 -4.60 3.59 0.75
N TYR A 143 -5.64 4.35 1.11
CA TYR A 143 -5.72 5.02 2.40
C TYR A 143 -5.76 4.02 3.57
N GLY A 144 -6.52 2.94 3.44
CA GLY A 144 -6.54 1.85 4.43
C GLY A 144 -5.16 1.21 4.63
N VAL A 145 -4.44 0.92 3.55
CA VAL A 145 -3.07 0.40 3.59
C VAL A 145 -2.13 1.37 4.31
N ASN A 146 -2.17 2.65 3.94
CA ASN A 146 -1.32 3.67 4.53
C ASN A 146 -1.62 3.85 6.02
N LYS A 147 -2.88 3.77 6.40
CA LYS A 147 -3.29 3.90 7.81
C LYS A 147 -2.75 2.78 8.69
N TRP A 148 -2.66 1.56 8.18
CA TRP A 148 -1.99 0.47 8.89
C TRP A 148 -0.49 0.75 9.08
N MET A 149 0.19 1.38 8.11
CA MET A 149 1.62 1.68 8.21
C MET A 149 1.96 2.82 9.20
N GLU A 150 0.97 3.55 9.71
CA GLU A 150 1.17 4.62 10.72
C GLU A 150 1.24 4.10 12.16
N ILE A 151 0.88 2.82 12.38
CA ILE A 151 0.88 2.18 13.71
C ILE A 151 2.25 1.59 14.01
#